data_9724dfff365d11fa75e417c9224c9de8
#
_entry.id   9724dfff365d11fa75e417c9224c9de8
#
_cell.length_a   1.000
_cell.length_b   1.000
_cell.length_c   1.000
_cell.angle_alpha   90.00
_cell.angle_beta   90.00
_cell.angle_gamma   90.00
#
_symmetry.space_group_name_H-M   'P 1'
#
loop_
_entity.id
_entity.type
_entity.pdbx_description
1 polymer ?
#
loop_
_entity_poly.entity_id
_entity_poly.type
_entity_poly.pdbx_seq_one_letter_code
_entity_poly.pdbx_strand_id
1 'polypeptide(L)'
;MTRSTVLLKYAALGLLALWILPAPASAAEGAPHLDGATLGPLWAVPFIGLLLSIAVLPLATPHFWHHHYGKVSVAWAAVFLAPFAVIYGGDLALYEFLHVMLLDYVPFIVLLFSLYTISGGVLIQGDIKGTPLTNTGLLAGGTAIASITGTTGASVLLIRPLLRANMGRTYNVHVVVFFIFLVSNIGGSLTPLGDPPLYLGFLRGVDFFWPTVHLLEKTLLVAAILLGVFFLLDSAIYGRDKAKRAEHASAGAGAPIRLKGWLNIFLLAVVVGVILASALWKTDAAINIYGIHVDYPNIVRVIGLLGLAALSLILTPIALREGNDFTWGPIAEVAKLFAGIFVTIVPVIAMLKAGEHGAFAPVLAAVTNADGSPNNAMYFWLTGGLSSFLDNAPTYLVFFNAAGGDPQHLMGPLAATLAAISAGAVFMGANTYIGNAPNFMVKAIAEEAGVKMPSFFGYMGWSIVFLLPCFALVTLLYFA
;
A
#
# COMPACT_ATOMS: atom_id res chain seq x y z
N MET A 1 27.26 16.71 3.15
CA MET A 1 27.72 15.38 3.59
C MET A 1 28.20 14.62 2.36
N THR A 2 29.45 14.20 2.32
CA THR A 2 30.06 13.52 1.16
C THR A 2 29.45 12.13 0.94
N ARG A 3 29.32 11.70 -0.35
CA ARG A 3 28.79 10.38 -0.76
C ARG A 3 29.35 9.18 0.06
N SER A 4 30.60 9.26 0.49
CA SER A 4 31.28 8.23 1.29
C SER A 4 30.74 8.06 2.71
N THR A 5 30.28 9.11 3.38
CA THR A 5 29.74 9.04 4.76
C THR A 5 28.35 8.41 4.82
N VAL A 6 27.57 8.55 3.77
CA VAL A 6 26.24 7.92 3.66
C VAL A 6 26.38 6.44 3.36
N LEU A 7 27.24 6.07 2.42
CA LEU A 7 27.55 4.67 2.07
C LEU A 7 28.17 3.90 3.25
N LEU A 8 29.05 4.51 4.03
CA LEU A 8 29.64 3.88 5.22
C LEU A 8 28.61 3.62 6.34
N LYS A 9 27.63 4.52 6.52
CA LYS A 9 26.56 4.29 7.52
C LYS A 9 25.61 3.16 7.11
N TYR A 10 25.29 3.01 5.84
CA TYR A 10 24.42 1.92 5.37
C TYR A 10 25.16 0.59 5.20
N ALA A 11 26.46 0.62 4.85
CA ALA A 11 27.30 -0.57 4.86
C ALA A 11 27.54 -1.09 6.29
N ALA A 12 27.69 -0.19 7.28
CA ALA A 12 27.81 -0.56 8.69
C ALA A 12 26.53 -1.18 9.26
N LEU A 13 25.33 -0.69 8.85
CA LEU A 13 24.05 -1.32 9.20
C LEU A 13 23.88 -2.69 8.55
N GLY A 14 24.32 -2.86 7.31
CA GLY A 14 24.31 -4.17 6.62
C GLY A 14 25.29 -5.17 7.21
N LEU A 15 26.46 -4.70 7.68
CA LEU A 15 27.48 -5.55 8.35
C LEU A 15 27.07 -5.91 9.79
N LEU A 16 26.36 -5.04 10.51
CA LEU A 16 25.80 -5.38 11.82
C LEU A 16 24.73 -6.49 11.73
N ALA A 17 23.99 -6.57 10.64
CA ALA A 17 23.05 -7.66 10.38
C ALA A 17 23.74 -9.02 10.12
N LEU A 18 24.99 -9.01 9.63
CA LEU A 18 25.79 -10.21 9.38
C LEU A 18 26.46 -10.80 10.64
N TRP A 19 26.53 -10.04 11.74
CA TRP A 19 27.13 -10.49 13.00
C TRP A 19 26.15 -11.18 13.96
N ILE A 20 24.86 -11.23 13.60
CA ILE A 20 23.87 -12.07 14.31
C ILE A 20 23.76 -13.40 13.59
N LEU A 21 24.86 -14.16 13.55
CA LEU A 21 24.77 -15.60 13.26
C LEU A 21 24.43 -16.30 14.58
N PRO A 22 23.21 -16.84 14.75
CA PRO A 22 22.89 -17.62 15.93
C PRO A 22 23.64 -18.96 15.88
N ALA A 23 24.17 -19.35 17.03
CA ALA A 23 24.53 -20.73 17.26
C ALA A 23 23.34 -21.66 16.97
N PRO A 24 23.53 -22.93 16.53
CA PRO A 24 22.44 -23.83 16.30
C PRO A 24 21.63 -23.98 17.58
N ALA A 25 20.46 -23.40 17.62
CA ALA A 25 19.54 -23.54 18.74
C ALA A 25 18.92 -24.93 18.65
N SER A 26 19.15 -25.73 19.69
CA SER A 26 18.37 -26.94 19.98
C SER A 26 16.88 -26.57 19.93
N ALA A 27 16.07 -27.44 19.30
CA ALA A 27 14.64 -27.28 19.19
C ALA A 27 14.04 -26.98 20.58
N ALA A 28 13.57 -25.74 20.77
CA ALA A 28 12.81 -25.37 21.94
C ALA A 28 11.39 -25.92 21.75
N GLU A 29 11.04 -26.93 22.49
CA GLU A 29 9.66 -27.36 22.68
C GLU A 29 8.86 -26.18 23.25
N GLY A 30 7.85 -25.69 22.48
CA GLY A 30 6.88 -24.70 22.91
C GLY A 30 7.26 -23.23 22.65
N ALA A 31 7.10 -22.77 21.41
CA ALA A 31 7.06 -21.32 21.15
C ALA A 31 5.96 -20.67 22.03
N PRO A 32 6.21 -19.52 22.67
CA PRO A 32 5.18 -18.82 23.44
C PRO A 32 3.96 -18.57 22.54
N HIS A 33 2.77 -18.89 23.01
CA HIS A 33 1.53 -18.72 22.25
C HIS A 33 0.61 -17.73 22.97
N LEU A 34 0.18 -16.69 22.23
CA LEU A 34 -0.79 -15.72 22.71
C LEU A 34 -2.20 -16.25 22.48
N ASP A 35 -2.91 -16.60 23.56
CA ASP A 35 -4.31 -17.00 23.48
C ASP A 35 -5.21 -15.75 23.39
N GLY A 36 -5.76 -15.52 22.19
CA GLY A 36 -6.65 -14.39 21.93
C GLY A 36 -7.97 -14.40 22.68
N ALA A 37 -8.44 -15.57 23.18
CA ALA A 37 -9.66 -15.67 23.98
C ALA A 37 -9.48 -15.05 25.37
N THR A 38 -8.24 -14.95 25.86
CA THR A 38 -7.94 -14.32 27.17
C THR A 38 -7.81 -12.80 27.08
N LEU A 39 -7.77 -12.24 25.85
CA LEU A 39 -7.59 -10.80 25.63
C LEU A 39 -8.91 -10.05 25.66
N GLY A 40 -9.02 -9.07 26.56
CA GLY A 40 -10.15 -8.14 26.55
C GLY A 40 -10.03 -7.06 25.45
N PRO A 41 -11.12 -6.39 25.06
CA PRO A 41 -11.15 -5.40 23.97
C PRO A 41 -10.24 -4.19 24.19
N LEU A 42 -9.83 -3.92 25.43
CA LEU A 42 -8.90 -2.82 25.76
C LEU A 42 -7.53 -3.00 25.10
N TRP A 43 -7.12 -4.22 24.80
CA TRP A 43 -5.87 -4.49 24.08
C TRP A 43 -5.88 -4.00 22.62
N ALA A 44 -7.06 -3.71 22.06
CA ALA A 44 -7.16 -3.08 20.75
C ALA A 44 -6.97 -1.55 20.77
N VAL A 45 -7.04 -0.92 21.94
CA VAL A 45 -6.96 0.55 22.07
C VAL A 45 -5.68 1.12 21.47
N PRO A 46 -4.47 0.55 21.67
CA PRO A 46 -3.25 1.08 21.06
C PRO A 46 -3.30 1.06 19.51
N PHE A 47 -3.83 0.01 18.91
CA PHE A 47 -4.00 -0.09 17.47
C PHE A 47 -5.01 0.93 16.94
N ILE A 48 -6.21 0.99 17.53
CA ILE A 48 -7.26 1.94 17.16
C ILE A 48 -6.76 3.38 17.36
N GLY A 49 -6.08 3.65 18.48
CA GLY A 49 -5.52 4.97 18.79
C GLY A 49 -4.46 5.42 17.79
N LEU A 50 -3.59 4.50 17.33
CA LEU A 50 -2.62 4.79 16.29
C LEU A 50 -3.32 5.09 14.95
N LEU A 51 -4.28 4.26 14.53
CA LEU A 51 -5.03 4.46 13.30
C LEU A 51 -5.82 5.77 13.30
N LEU A 52 -6.48 6.10 14.42
CA LEU A 52 -7.16 7.39 14.58
C LEU A 52 -6.17 8.57 14.58
N SER A 53 -4.97 8.38 15.14
CA SER A 53 -3.92 9.40 15.07
C SER A 53 -3.49 9.66 13.62
N ILE A 54 -3.31 8.61 12.81
CA ILE A 54 -2.97 8.70 11.38
C ILE A 54 -4.10 9.39 10.60
N ALA A 55 -5.36 9.09 10.92
CA ALA A 55 -6.52 9.65 10.23
C ALA A 55 -6.78 11.12 10.60
N VAL A 56 -6.66 11.49 11.86
CA VAL A 56 -7.12 12.78 12.39
C VAL A 56 -6.01 13.83 12.46
N LEU A 57 -4.82 13.47 12.98
CA LEU A 57 -3.78 14.46 13.25
C LEU A 57 -3.24 15.18 12.01
N PRO A 58 -3.07 14.54 10.83
CA PRO A 58 -2.70 15.25 9.60
C PRO A 58 -3.70 16.34 9.20
N LEU A 59 -4.98 16.15 9.53
CA LEU A 59 -6.05 17.09 9.21
C LEU A 59 -6.22 18.17 10.27
N ALA A 60 -6.17 17.78 11.55
CA ALA A 60 -6.43 18.68 12.67
C ALA A 60 -5.19 19.49 13.07
N THR A 61 -4.01 18.90 13.03
CA THR A 61 -2.75 19.51 13.46
C THR A 61 -1.59 19.13 12.51
N PRO A 62 -1.61 19.58 11.23
CA PRO A 62 -0.65 19.15 10.20
C PRO A 62 0.82 19.40 10.60
N HIS A 63 1.10 20.58 11.19
CA HIS A 63 2.45 20.94 11.62
C HIS A 63 2.99 20.00 12.72
N PHE A 64 2.17 19.67 13.73
CA PHE A 64 2.54 18.71 14.75
C PHE A 64 2.78 17.34 14.15
N TRP A 65 1.85 16.86 13.31
CA TRP A 65 1.96 15.55 12.68
C TRP A 65 3.24 15.42 11.87
N HIS A 66 3.52 16.35 10.98
CA HIS A 66 4.70 16.30 10.10
C HIS A 66 6.02 16.14 10.86
N HIS A 67 6.12 16.71 12.08
CA HIS A 67 7.35 16.63 12.90
C HIS A 67 7.35 15.46 13.89
N HIS A 68 6.19 14.88 14.22
CA HIS A 68 6.07 13.96 15.35
C HIS A 68 5.40 12.61 15.04
N TYR A 69 4.96 12.34 13.80
CA TYR A 69 4.30 11.08 13.45
C TYR A 69 5.06 9.83 13.91
N GLY A 70 6.40 9.80 13.76
CA GLY A 70 7.20 8.68 14.24
C GLY A 70 7.21 8.54 15.77
N LYS A 71 7.15 9.65 16.52
CA LYS A 71 7.04 9.61 18.00
C LYS A 71 5.67 9.12 18.45
N VAL A 72 4.60 9.53 17.74
CA VAL A 72 3.24 9.05 17.98
C VAL A 72 3.16 7.54 17.75
N SER A 73 3.76 7.06 16.66
CA SER A 73 3.84 5.63 16.36
C SER A 73 4.54 4.84 17.46
N VAL A 74 5.72 5.30 17.90
CA VAL A 74 6.48 4.67 19.00
C VAL A 74 5.71 4.75 20.33
N ALA A 75 5.02 5.86 20.60
CA ALA A 75 4.25 6.01 21.85
C ALA A 75 3.11 4.97 21.92
N TRP A 76 2.35 4.77 20.83
CA TRP A 76 1.30 3.76 20.81
C TRP A 76 1.86 2.33 20.88
N ALA A 77 2.99 2.05 20.22
CA ALA A 77 3.67 0.76 20.37
C ALA A 77 4.11 0.51 21.81
N ALA A 78 4.61 1.54 22.52
CA ALA A 78 5.00 1.44 23.92
C ALA A 78 3.77 1.27 24.85
N VAL A 79 2.65 1.94 24.55
CA VAL A 79 1.36 1.77 25.28
C VAL A 79 0.84 0.33 25.18
N PHE A 80 1.14 -0.37 24.08
CA PHE A 80 0.87 -1.80 23.97
C PHE A 80 1.94 -2.64 24.67
N LEU A 81 3.20 -2.53 24.27
CA LEU A 81 4.25 -3.47 24.69
C LEU A 81 4.57 -3.41 26.17
N ALA A 82 4.57 -2.23 26.80
CA ALA A 82 4.97 -2.11 28.19
C ALA A 82 3.97 -2.82 29.16
N PRO A 83 2.64 -2.57 29.12
CA PRO A 83 1.71 -3.32 29.95
C PRO A 83 1.63 -4.80 29.54
N PHE A 84 1.80 -5.12 28.25
CA PHE A 84 1.79 -6.49 27.77
C PHE A 84 2.95 -7.30 28.37
N ALA A 85 4.16 -6.75 28.39
CA ALA A 85 5.32 -7.37 29.02
C ALA A 85 5.19 -7.55 30.53
N VAL A 86 4.50 -6.62 31.22
CA VAL A 86 4.25 -6.72 32.66
C VAL A 86 3.22 -7.81 33.00
N ILE A 87 2.17 -7.94 32.18
CA ILE A 87 1.03 -8.84 32.46
C ILE A 87 1.30 -10.26 31.96
N TYR A 88 1.83 -10.41 30.75
CA TYR A 88 2.02 -11.70 30.08
C TYR A 88 3.49 -12.19 30.09
N GLY A 89 4.43 -11.36 30.59
CA GLY A 89 5.85 -11.66 30.66
C GLY A 89 6.67 -11.07 29.51
N GLY A 90 7.92 -10.74 29.83
CA GLY A 90 8.86 -10.14 28.86
C GLY A 90 9.21 -11.05 27.69
N ASP A 91 9.28 -12.36 27.94
CA ASP A 91 9.63 -13.34 26.90
C ASP A 91 8.56 -13.43 25.82
N LEU A 92 7.27 -13.47 26.19
CA LEU A 92 6.18 -13.46 25.23
C LEU A 92 6.11 -12.11 24.49
N ALA A 93 6.30 -11.00 25.18
CA ALA A 93 6.32 -9.68 24.55
C ALA A 93 7.46 -9.53 23.52
N LEU A 94 8.64 -10.04 23.84
CA LEU A 94 9.78 -10.05 22.93
C LEU A 94 9.54 -10.99 21.74
N TYR A 95 8.98 -12.16 22.00
CA TYR A 95 8.63 -13.13 20.95
C TYR A 95 7.65 -12.49 19.93
N GLU A 96 6.52 -11.95 20.39
CA GLU A 96 5.51 -11.34 19.54
C GLU A 96 6.06 -10.11 18.78
N PHE A 97 6.89 -9.29 19.45
CA PHE A 97 7.56 -8.17 18.80
C PHE A 97 8.51 -8.65 17.68
N LEU A 98 9.38 -9.61 17.96
CA LEU A 98 10.32 -10.13 16.96
C LEU A 98 9.60 -10.86 15.84
N HIS A 99 8.53 -11.62 16.16
CA HIS A 99 7.73 -12.35 15.20
C HIS A 99 7.16 -11.40 14.14
N VAL A 100 6.48 -10.35 14.58
CA VAL A 100 5.88 -9.38 13.64
C VAL A 100 6.92 -8.54 12.91
N MET A 101 8.06 -8.22 13.56
CA MET A 101 9.14 -7.50 12.90
C MET A 101 9.82 -8.33 11.81
N LEU A 102 10.15 -9.58 12.07
CA LEU A 102 10.91 -10.43 11.15
C LEU A 102 10.05 -10.98 10.00
N LEU A 103 8.82 -11.39 10.28
CA LEU A 103 7.98 -12.06 9.30
C LEU A 103 7.05 -11.14 8.52
N ASP A 104 6.63 -10.01 9.13
CA ASP A 104 5.70 -9.08 8.50
C ASP A 104 6.37 -7.76 8.12
N TYR A 105 6.89 -6.99 9.10
CA TYR A 105 7.35 -5.62 8.88
C TYR A 105 8.59 -5.53 7.97
N VAL A 106 9.66 -6.29 8.26
CA VAL A 106 10.91 -6.20 7.47
C VAL A 106 10.69 -6.59 6.01
N PRO A 107 10.06 -7.74 5.67
CA PRO A 107 9.77 -8.07 4.28
C PRO A 107 8.89 -7.01 3.60
N PHE A 108 7.90 -6.47 4.32
CA PHE A 108 6.99 -5.45 3.81
C PHE A 108 7.71 -4.15 3.47
N ILE A 109 8.45 -3.59 4.43
CA ILE A 109 9.10 -2.29 4.22
C ILE A 109 10.24 -2.36 3.22
N VAL A 110 10.95 -3.48 3.15
CA VAL A 110 12.03 -3.70 2.17
C VAL A 110 11.47 -3.74 0.74
N LEU A 111 10.33 -4.37 0.52
CA LEU A 111 9.69 -4.31 -0.78
C LEU A 111 9.30 -2.88 -1.17
N LEU A 112 8.57 -2.17 -0.29
CA LEU A 112 8.14 -0.80 -0.57
C LEU A 112 9.34 0.12 -0.81
N PHE A 113 10.38 0.00 0.00
CA PHE A 113 11.64 0.73 -0.15
C PHE A 113 12.29 0.46 -1.51
N SER A 114 12.34 -0.80 -1.92
CA SER A 114 12.96 -1.20 -3.19
C SER A 114 12.17 -0.67 -4.39
N LEU A 115 10.85 -0.88 -4.41
CA LEU A 115 9.98 -0.37 -5.46
C LEU A 115 10.03 1.16 -5.55
N TYR A 116 9.95 1.86 -4.42
CA TYR A 116 10.02 3.31 -4.34
C TYR A 116 11.36 3.84 -4.86
N THR A 117 12.46 3.25 -4.42
CA THR A 117 13.83 3.64 -4.80
C THR A 117 14.07 3.45 -6.28
N ILE A 118 13.67 2.30 -6.83
CA ILE A 118 13.89 1.96 -8.23
C ILE A 118 12.98 2.79 -9.14
N SER A 119 11.70 2.91 -8.80
CA SER A 119 10.73 3.72 -9.57
C SER A 119 11.14 5.19 -9.62
N GLY A 120 11.71 5.73 -8.54
CA GLY A 120 12.24 7.10 -8.49
C GLY A 120 13.42 7.37 -9.44
N GLY A 121 14.04 6.33 -10.00
CA GLY A 121 15.08 6.44 -11.03
C GLY A 121 14.57 6.40 -12.47
N VAL A 122 13.25 6.29 -12.69
CA VAL A 122 12.62 6.37 -14.01
C VAL A 122 12.05 7.78 -14.21
N LEU A 123 12.33 8.41 -15.35
CA LEU A 123 11.90 9.79 -15.64
C LEU A 123 11.24 9.89 -17.01
N ILE A 124 10.04 10.47 -17.05
CA ILE A 124 9.33 10.81 -18.29
C ILE A 124 9.57 12.29 -18.60
N GLN A 125 10.21 12.57 -19.71
CA GLN A 125 10.48 13.91 -20.23
C GLN A 125 9.79 14.13 -21.56
N GLY A 126 9.49 15.38 -21.91
CA GLY A 126 8.86 15.79 -23.16
C GLY A 126 7.64 16.67 -22.91
N ASP A 127 7.17 17.29 -24.00
CA ASP A 127 6.00 18.18 -23.95
C ASP A 127 4.74 17.38 -24.24
N ILE A 128 4.03 17.04 -23.16
CA ILE A 128 2.75 16.34 -23.22
C ILE A 128 1.65 17.39 -23.24
N LYS A 129 0.82 17.39 -24.29
CA LYS A 129 -0.35 18.26 -24.34
C LYS A 129 -1.50 17.63 -23.55
N GLY A 130 -2.02 18.31 -22.54
CA GLY A 130 -3.12 17.86 -21.68
C GLY A 130 -4.48 17.87 -22.39
N THR A 131 -4.60 17.10 -23.46
CA THR A 131 -5.90 16.88 -24.13
C THR A 131 -6.67 15.75 -23.43
N PRO A 132 -8.00 15.66 -23.58
CA PRO A 132 -8.77 14.59 -22.97
C PRO A 132 -8.27 13.19 -23.30
N LEU A 133 -7.90 12.96 -24.56
CA LEU A 133 -7.35 11.67 -24.99
C LEU A 133 -6.00 11.37 -24.33
N THR A 134 -5.11 12.36 -24.27
CA THR A 134 -3.79 12.21 -23.64
C THR A 134 -3.90 11.97 -22.16
N ASN A 135 -4.76 12.74 -21.46
CA ASN A 135 -5.00 12.55 -20.04
C ASN A 135 -5.58 11.16 -19.76
N THR A 136 -6.58 10.73 -20.52
CA THR A 136 -7.16 9.38 -20.40
C THR A 136 -6.11 8.30 -20.66
N GLY A 137 -5.25 8.49 -21.67
CA GLY A 137 -4.14 7.58 -21.96
C GLY A 137 -3.12 7.49 -20.83
N LEU A 138 -2.76 8.62 -20.20
CA LEU A 138 -1.88 8.65 -19.03
C LEU A 138 -2.50 7.95 -17.82
N LEU A 139 -3.80 8.17 -17.56
CA LEU A 139 -4.53 7.49 -16.51
C LEU A 139 -4.61 5.98 -16.77
N ALA A 140 -4.97 5.58 -17.97
CA ALA A 140 -5.06 4.15 -18.34
C ALA A 140 -3.68 3.46 -18.25
N GLY A 141 -2.62 4.09 -18.78
CA GLY A 141 -1.26 3.59 -18.67
C GLY A 141 -0.79 3.49 -17.23
N GLY A 142 -1.07 4.52 -16.41
CA GLY A 142 -0.76 4.52 -14.99
C GLY A 142 -1.48 3.42 -14.23
N THR A 143 -2.76 3.21 -14.51
CA THR A 143 -3.56 2.12 -13.94
C THR A 143 -2.97 0.75 -14.27
N ALA A 144 -2.56 0.56 -15.53
CA ALA A 144 -1.99 -0.71 -15.98
C ALA A 144 -0.62 -1.02 -15.33
N ILE A 145 0.24 -0.01 -15.14
CA ILE A 145 1.56 -0.23 -14.55
C ILE A 145 1.56 -0.25 -13.02
N ALA A 146 0.51 0.27 -12.35
CA ALA A 146 0.45 0.38 -10.90
C ALA A 146 0.58 -0.99 -10.20
N SER A 147 0.04 -2.06 -10.78
CA SER A 147 0.20 -3.41 -10.25
C SER A 147 1.61 -3.99 -10.41
N ILE A 148 2.52 -3.33 -11.15
CA ILE A 148 3.91 -3.79 -11.36
C ILE A 148 4.90 -2.92 -10.57
N THR A 149 4.67 -1.61 -10.54
CA THR A 149 5.57 -0.63 -9.92
C THR A 149 5.16 -0.23 -8.51
N GLY A 150 4.01 -0.72 -8.08
CA GLY A 150 3.31 -0.23 -6.91
C GLY A 150 2.51 1.05 -7.20
N THR A 151 1.39 1.24 -6.50
CA THR A 151 0.56 2.46 -6.61
C THR A 151 1.37 3.72 -6.29
N THR A 152 2.23 3.67 -5.27
CA THR A 152 3.14 4.78 -4.93
C THR A 152 4.15 5.04 -6.04
N GLY A 153 4.77 3.99 -6.59
CA GLY A 153 5.75 4.11 -7.68
C GLY A 153 5.14 4.69 -8.95
N ALA A 154 3.98 4.18 -9.38
CA ALA A 154 3.24 4.70 -10.53
C ALA A 154 2.81 6.16 -10.31
N SER A 155 2.40 6.50 -9.09
CA SER A 155 1.97 7.86 -8.72
C SER A 155 3.14 8.85 -8.82
N VAL A 156 4.30 8.53 -8.24
CA VAL A 156 5.50 9.39 -8.34
C VAL A 156 5.94 9.57 -9.79
N LEU A 157 5.92 8.50 -10.58
CA LEU A 157 6.34 8.53 -11.97
C LEU A 157 5.45 9.43 -12.85
N LEU A 158 4.14 9.39 -12.65
CA LEU A 158 3.18 9.94 -13.61
C LEU A 158 2.52 11.24 -13.16
N ILE A 159 2.46 11.56 -11.87
CA ILE A 159 1.75 12.75 -11.40
C ILE A 159 2.36 14.05 -11.97
N ARG A 160 3.69 14.18 -11.96
CA ARG A 160 4.36 15.38 -12.47
C ARG A 160 4.23 15.58 -13.98
N PRO A 161 4.45 14.57 -14.83
CA PRO A 161 4.11 14.64 -16.26
C PRO A 161 2.65 15.05 -16.51
N LEU A 162 1.72 14.47 -15.75
CA LEU A 162 0.29 14.81 -15.86
C LEU A 162 0.01 16.27 -15.48
N LEU A 163 0.59 16.76 -14.38
CA LEU A 163 0.45 18.17 -13.95
C LEU A 163 1.04 19.12 -14.98
N ARG A 164 2.26 18.86 -15.48
CA ARG A 164 2.88 19.66 -16.54
C ARG A 164 2.03 19.70 -17.80
N ALA A 165 1.46 18.58 -18.22
CA ALA A 165 0.58 18.52 -19.38
C ALA A 165 -0.66 19.39 -19.24
N ASN A 166 -1.12 19.62 -18.01
CA ASN A 166 -2.33 20.35 -17.69
C ASN A 166 -2.07 21.76 -17.09
N MET A 167 -0.82 22.22 -17.10
CA MET A 167 -0.47 23.60 -16.67
C MET A 167 -1.23 24.63 -17.50
N GLY A 168 -1.77 25.63 -16.82
CA GLY A 168 -2.54 26.70 -17.44
C GLY A 168 -3.98 26.34 -17.83
N ARG A 169 -4.45 25.12 -17.60
CA ARG A 169 -5.90 24.81 -17.69
C ARG A 169 -6.63 25.48 -16.51
N THR A 170 -7.77 26.08 -16.82
CA THR A 170 -8.61 26.75 -15.81
C THR A 170 -9.19 25.74 -14.81
N TYR A 171 -9.52 24.54 -15.30
CA TYR A 171 -10.11 23.46 -14.50
C TYR A 171 -9.30 22.17 -14.71
N ASN A 172 -8.54 21.77 -13.72
CA ASN A 172 -7.67 20.59 -13.76
C ASN A 172 -7.79 19.68 -12.52
N VAL A 173 -8.60 20.04 -11.54
CA VAL A 173 -8.82 19.28 -10.30
C VAL A 173 -9.28 17.85 -10.58
N HIS A 174 -10.26 17.66 -11.48
CA HIS A 174 -10.79 16.35 -11.84
C HIS A 174 -9.71 15.42 -12.41
N VAL A 175 -8.69 15.96 -13.09
CA VAL A 175 -7.58 15.15 -13.63
C VAL A 175 -6.80 14.50 -12.49
N VAL A 176 -6.54 15.25 -11.42
CA VAL A 176 -5.82 14.74 -10.23
C VAL A 176 -6.70 13.80 -9.40
N VAL A 177 -7.99 14.12 -9.24
CA VAL A 177 -8.94 13.27 -8.51
C VAL A 177 -9.04 11.88 -9.16
N PHE A 178 -9.25 11.83 -10.48
CA PHE A 178 -9.32 10.54 -11.20
C PHE A 178 -7.97 9.83 -11.26
N PHE A 179 -6.86 10.55 -11.21
CA PHE A 179 -5.53 9.95 -11.05
C PHE A 179 -5.43 9.22 -9.71
N ILE A 180 -5.89 9.83 -8.61
CA ILE A 180 -5.93 9.16 -7.31
C ILE A 180 -6.83 7.91 -7.37
N PHE A 181 -8.02 8.02 -7.94
CA PHE A 181 -8.93 6.88 -8.07
C PHE A 181 -8.28 5.71 -8.81
N LEU A 182 -7.74 5.98 -9.98
CA LEU A 182 -7.28 4.96 -10.91
C LEU A 182 -5.85 4.49 -10.62
N VAL A 183 -4.89 5.42 -10.62
CA VAL A 183 -3.45 5.07 -10.55
C VAL A 183 -3.01 4.79 -9.13
N SER A 184 -3.47 5.61 -8.17
CA SER A 184 -3.05 5.47 -6.77
C SER A 184 -3.81 4.37 -6.01
N ASN A 185 -4.86 3.78 -6.58
CA ASN A 185 -5.67 2.75 -5.91
C ASN A 185 -6.08 1.62 -6.86
N ILE A 186 -7.09 1.81 -7.72
CA ILE A 186 -7.71 0.74 -8.53
C ILE A 186 -6.66 -0.07 -9.31
N GLY A 187 -5.68 0.61 -9.91
CA GLY A 187 -4.62 -0.03 -10.68
C GLY A 187 -3.69 -0.93 -9.88
N GLY A 188 -3.65 -0.80 -8.55
CA GLY A 188 -2.81 -1.62 -7.67
C GLY A 188 -3.39 -3.00 -7.33
N SER A 189 -4.58 -3.34 -7.80
CA SER A 189 -5.34 -4.49 -7.31
C SER A 189 -4.98 -5.85 -7.91
N LEU A 190 -4.10 -5.92 -8.91
CA LEU A 190 -3.90 -7.17 -9.66
C LEU A 190 -2.72 -8.02 -9.21
N THR A 191 -1.77 -7.47 -8.45
CA THR A 191 -0.63 -8.25 -7.94
C THR A 191 -0.23 -7.79 -6.53
N PRO A 192 0.51 -8.61 -5.79
CA PRO A 192 1.09 -8.22 -4.50
C PRO A 192 2.02 -6.99 -4.56
N LEU A 193 2.58 -6.67 -5.72
CA LEU A 193 3.42 -5.50 -5.90
C LEU A 193 2.62 -4.21 -6.02
N GLY A 194 1.35 -4.32 -6.41
CA GLY A 194 0.51 -3.19 -6.72
C GLY A 194 0.15 -2.37 -5.50
N ASP A 195 -0.34 -3.02 -4.47
CA ASP A 195 -0.81 -2.31 -3.27
C ASP A 195 -0.51 -3.09 -1.99
N PRO A 196 -0.18 -2.41 -0.87
CA PRO A 196 0.18 -3.01 0.41
C PRO A 196 -0.71 -4.15 0.91
N PRO A 197 -2.05 -4.08 0.85
CA PRO A 197 -2.93 -5.17 1.26
C PRO A 197 -2.60 -6.51 0.61
N LEU A 198 -2.41 -6.51 -0.70
CA LEU A 198 -2.16 -7.73 -1.46
C LEU A 198 -0.79 -8.33 -1.16
N TYR A 199 0.20 -7.47 -0.89
CA TYR A 199 1.50 -7.95 -0.45
C TYR A 199 1.45 -8.61 0.93
N LEU A 200 0.66 -8.07 1.86
CA LEU A 200 0.44 -8.71 3.15
C LEU A 200 -0.27 -10.06 3.01
N GLY A 201 -1.23 -10.18 2.10
CA GLY A 201 -1.83 -11.45 1.73
C GLY A 201 -0.78 -12.45 1.20
N PHE A 202 0.10 -12.00 0.32
CA PHE A 202 1.20 -12.81 -0.20
C PHE A 202 2.18 -13.26 0.91
N LEU A 203 2.54 -12.41 1.85
CA LEU A 203 3.36 -12.77 3.01
C LEU A 203 2.66 -13.81 3.90
N ARG A 204 1.33 -13.85 3.91
CA ARG A 204 0.50 -14.84 4.63
C ARG A 204 0.24 -16.11 3.82
N GLY A 205 0.80 -16.23 2.62
CA GLY A 205 0.73 -17.42 1.79
C GLY A 205 -0.32 -17.40 0.68
N VAL A 206 -0.92 -16.25 0.37
CA VAL A 206 -1.74 -16.08 -0.83
C VAL A 206 -0.84 -16.12 -2.06
N ASP A 207 -1.23 -16.87 -3.08
CA ASP A 207 -0.45 -16.99 -4.32
C ASP A 207 -0.30 -15.66 -5.05
N PHE A 208 0.87 -15.45 -5.65
CA PHE A 208 1.22 -14.19 -6.32
C PHE A 208 0.21 -13.77 -7.40
N PHE A 209 -0.25 -14.70 -8.22
CA PHE A 209 -1.21 -14.43 -9.30
C PHE A 209 -2.67 -14.59 -8.90
N TRP A 210 -2.95 -14.98 -7.65
CA TRP A 210 -4.32 -15.14 -7.18
C TRP A 210 -5.15 -13.84 -7.33
N PRO A 211 -4.63 -12.65 -6.93
CA PRO A 211 -5.35 -11.40 -7.15
C PRO A 211 -5.58 -11.11 -8.64
N THR A 212 -4.60 -11.40 -9.50
CA THR A 212 -4.77 -11.21 -10.95
C THR A 212 -5.96 -12.00 -11.48
N VAL A 213 -6.06 -13.29 -11.12
CA VAL A 213 -7.15 -14.16 -11.62
C VAL A 213 -8.51 -13.74 -11.08
N HIS A 214 -8.60 -13.37 -9.79
CA HIS A 214 -9.88 -13.17 -9.11
C HIS A 214 -10.37 -11.70 -9.13
N LEU A 215 -9.46 -10.73 -9.33
CA LEU A 215 -9.82 -9.31 -9.33
C LEU A 215 -9.80 -8.66 -10.72
N LEU A 216 -9.24 -9.32 -11.76
CA LEU A 216 -9.09 -8.72 -13.08
C LEU A 216 -10.42 -8.16 -13.64
N GLU A 217 -11.47 -8.94 -13.63
CA GLU A 217 -12.79 -8.51 -14.15
C GLU A 217 -13.33 -7.31 -13.38
N LYS A 218 -13.25 -7.35 -12.06
CA LYS A 218 -13.71 -6.29 -11.15
C LYS A 218 -12.91 -5.00 -11.37
N THR A 219 -11.58 -5.14 -11.50
CA THR A 219 -10.67 -4.03 -11.78
C THR A 219 -10.91 -3.42 -13.15
N LEU A 220 -11.06 -4.24 -14.20
CA LEU A 220 -11.34 -3.77 -15.55
C LEU A 220 -12.70 -3.08 -15.63
N LEU A 221 -13.72 -3.62 -14.96
CA LEU A 221 -15.04 -3.01 -14.90
C LEU A 221 -14.98 -1.59 -14.32
N VAL A 222 -14.39 -1.46 -13.12
CA VAL A 222 -14.29 -0.15 -12.43
C VAL A 222 -13.40 0.80 -13.22
N ALA A 223 -12.25 0.34 -13.69
CA ALA A 223 -11.32 1.17 -14.47
C ALA A 223 -11.95 1.65 -15.78
N ALA A 224 -12.66 0.79 -16.52
CA ALA A 224 -13.33 1.16 -17.77
C ALA A 224 -14.42 2.21 -17.54
N ILE A 225 -15.26 2.03 -16.50
CA ILE A 225 -16.30 3.02 -16.15
C ILE A 225 -15.65 4.35 -15.79
N LEU A 226 -14.65 4.36 -14.91
CA LEU A 226 -13.98 5.59 -14.46
C LEU A 226 -13.24 6.28 -15.60
N LEU A 227 -12.53 5.55 -16.47
CA LEU A 227 -11.86 6.13 -17.65
C LEU A 227 -12.87 6.71 -18.65
N GLY A 228 -13.98 6.02 -18.89
CA GLY A 228 -15.05 6.50 -19.76
C GLY A 228 -15.69 7.79 -19.22
N VAL A 229 -16.06 7.80 -17.94
CA VAL A 229 -16.61 8.97 -17.26
C VAL A 229 -15.61 10.12 -17.26
N PHE A 230 -14.35 9.84 -16.95
CA PHE A 230 -13.28 10.83 -17.01
C PHE A 230 -13.13 11.44 -18.39
N PHE A 231 -13.09 10.63 -19.44
CA PHE A 231 -12.95 11.11 -20.83
C PHE A 231 -14.09 12.05 -21.21
N LEU A 232 -15.32 11.69 -20.87
CA LEU A 232 -16.50 12.53 -21.14
C LEU A 232 -16.45 13.84 -20.35
N LEU A 233 -16.14 13.76 -19.05
CA LEU A 233 -16.03 14.92 -18.16
C LEU A 233 -14.90 15.87 -18.63
N ASP A 234 -13.69 15.31 -18.87
CA ASP A 234 -12.55 16.12 -19.31
C ASP A 234 -12.78 16.72 -20.68
N SER A 235 -13.47 16.02 -21.61
CA SER A 235 -13.84 16.54 -22.92
C SER A 235 -14.81 17.73 -22.81
N ALA A 236 -15.81 17.64 -21.93
CA ALA A 236 -16.76 18.69 -21.69
C ALA A 236 -16.10 19.96 -21.09
N ILE A 237 -15.22 19.75 -20.11
CA ILE A 237 -14.47 20.85 -19.45
C ILE A 237 -13.47 21.48 -20.43
N TYR A 238 -12.69 20.66 -21.14
CA TYR A 238 -11.73 21.12 -22.15
C TYR A 238 -12.39 21.90 -23.29
N GLY A 239 -13.60 21.49 -23.67
CA GLY A 239 -14.42 22.20 -24.66
C GLY A 239 -14.76 23.65 -24.24
N ARG A 240 -14.87 23.92 -22.95
CA ARG A 240 -15.16 25.26 -22.38
C ARG A 240 -13.89 26.11 -22.21
N ASP A 241 -12.72 25.49 -22.13
CA ASP A 241 -11.42 26.18 -21.96
C ASP A 241 -10.85 26.60 -23.32
N LYS A 242 -11.46 27.65 -23.91
CA LYS A 242 -11.13 28.14 -25.26
C LYS A 242 -9.70 28.63 -25.37
N ALA A 243 -9.17 29.28 -24.34
CA ALA A 243 -7.80 29.82 -24.33
C ALA A 243 -6.78 28.69 -24.44
N LYS A 244 -6.94 27.66 -23.64
CA LYS A 244 -6.03 26.49 -23.65
C LYS A 244 -6.14 25.67 -24.93
N ARG A 245 -7.34 25.54 -25.48
CA ARG A 245 -7.52 24.91 -26.81
C ARG A 245 -6.78 25.65 -27.91
N ALA A 246 -6.86 26.97 -27.92
CA ALA A 246 -6.14 27.80 -28.91
C ALA A 246 -4.62 27.67 -28.74
N GLU A 247 -4.13 27.71 -27.50
CA GLU A 247 -2.70 27.49 -27.20
C GLU A 247 -2.22 26.10 -27.67
N HIS A 248 -2.95 25.03 -27.36
CA HIS A 248 -2.60 23.69 -27.81
C HIS A 248 -2.68 23.50 -29.33
N ALA A 249 -3.61 24.21 -29.98
CA ALA A 249 -3.74 24.17 -31.43
C ALA A 249 -2.61 24.95 -32.14
N SER A 250 -2.15 26.06 -31.55
CA SER A 250 -1.08 26.91 -32.10
C SER A 250 0.33 26.41 -31.74
N ALA A 251 0.47 25.66 -30.66
CA ALA A 251 1.75 25.06 -30.26
C ALA A 251 2.16 24.01 -31.30
N GLY A 252 3.33 24.19 -31.91
CA GLY A 252 3.94 23.21 -32.81
C GLY A 252 4.16 21.82 -32.17
N ALA A 253 4.79 20.91 -32.86
CA ALA A 253 5.21 19.64 -32.29
C ALA A 253 6.19 19.93 -31.14
N GLY A 254 5.75 19.67 -29.90
CA GLY A 254 6.58 19.80 -28.71
C GLY A 254 7.74 18.81 -28.70
N ALA A 255 8.61 18.88 -27.70
CA ALA A 255 9.69 17.92 -27.52
C ALA A 255 9.13 16.50 -27.41
N PRO A 256 9.70 15.51 -28.12
CA PRO A 256 9.20 14.15 -28.11
C PRO A 256 9.24 13.56 -26.70
N ILE A 257 8.26 12.75 -26.37
CA ILE A 257 8.21 12.01 -25.10
C ILE A 257 9.39 11.04 -25.07
N ARG A 258 10.23 11.15 -24.05
CA ARG A 258 11.39 10.29 -23.82
C ARG A 258 11.30 9.68 -22.44
N LEU A 259 11.38 8.35 -22.39
CA LEU A 259 11.51 7.60 -21.16
C LEU A 259 12.99 7.41 -20.86
N LYS A 260 13.45 7.89 -19.72
CA LYS A 260 14.83 7.76 -19.25
C LYS A 260 14.88 6.87 -18.01
N GLY A 261 16.01 6.22 -17.78
CA GLY A 261 16.19 5.31 -16.64
C GLY A 261 15.82 3.86 -16.95
N TRP A 262 16.08 3.38 -18.17
CA TRP A 262 15.83 2.01 -18.61
C TRP A 262 16.42 0.95 -17.68
N LEU A 263 17.57 1.23 -17.05
CA LEU A 263 18.13 0.36 -16.01
C LEU A 263 17.11 0.09 -14.89
N ASN A 264 16.43 1.12 -14.42
CA ASN A 264 15.46 0.97 -13.35
C ASN A 264 14.21 0.18 -13.79
N ILE A 265 13.80 0.30 -15.04
CA ILE A 265 12.72 -0.54 -15.59
C ILE A 265 13.16 -2.01 -15.61
N PHE A 266 14.38 -2.28 -16.02
CA PHE A 266 14.95 -3.62 -15.94
C PHE A 266 15.03 -4.12 -14.49
N LEU A 267 15.51 -3.29 -13.56
CA LEU A 267 15.56 -3.64 -12.13
C LEU A 267 14.16 -3.92 -11.55
N LEU A 268 13.11 -3.19 -11.95
CA LEU A 268 11.73 -3.51 -11.57
C LEU A 268 11.31 -4.90 -12.06
N ALA A 269 11.65 -5.27 -13.29
CA ALA A 269 11.39 -6.61 -13.80
C ALA A 269 12.15 -7.69 -12.99
N VAL A 270 13.40 -7.40 -12.58
CA VAL A 270 14.18 -8.30 -11.72
C VAL A 270 13.56 -8.40 -10.32
N VAL A 271 13.01 -7.30 -9.76
CA VAL A 271 12.25 -7.35 -8.49
C VAL A 271 11.10 -8.35 -8.59
N VAL A 272 10.30 -8.29 -9.65
CA VAL A 272 9.23 -9.29 -9.91
C VAL A 272 9.81 -10.70 -9.95
N GLY A 273 10.92 -10.90 -10.67
CA GLY A 273 11.61 -12.18 -10.76
C GLY A 273 12.06 -12.74 -9.41
N VAL A 274 12.65 -11.89 -8.55
CA VAL A 274 13.10 -12.28 -7.20
C VAL A 274 11.93 -12.72 -6.34
N ILE A 275 10.81 -11.99 -6.40
CA ILE A 275 9.61 -12.33 -5.62
C ILE A 275 9.00 -13.64 -6.10
N LEU A 276 8.85 -13.82 -7.42
CA LEU A 276 8.35 -15.07 -7.99
C LEU A 276 9.27 -16.25 -7.67
N ALA A 277 10.58 -16.09 -7.81
CA ALA A 277 11.54 -17.12 -7.46
C ALA A 277 11.44 -17.53 -5.99
N SER A 278 11.29 -16.54 -5.08
CA SER A 278 11.11 -16.83 -3.65
C SER A 278 9.80 -17.55 -3.34
N ALA A 279 8.71 -17.27 -4.08
CA ALA A 279 7.42 -17.92 -3.92
C ALA A 279 7.43 -19.38 -4.42
N LEU A 280 8.18 -19.64 -5.47
CA LEU A 280 8.31 -21.00 -6.05
C LEU A 280 9.32 -21.88 -5.30
N TRP A 281 10.21 -21.27 -4.54
CA TRP A 281 11.23 -22.01 -3.79
C TRP A 281 10.62 -22.60 -2.51
N LYS A 282 10.22 -23.85 -2.58
CA LYS A 282 9.70 -24.61 -1.44
C LYS A 282 10.86 -25.30 -0.72
N THR A 283 11.03 -25.01 0.55
CA THR A 283 12.06 -25.60 1.42
C THR A 283 11.62 -25.52 2.87
N ASP A 284 11.99 -26.53 3.66
CA ASP A 284 11.80 -26.52 5.12
C ASP A 284 12.99 -25.89 5.85
N ALA A 285 14.02 -25.47 5.10
CA ALA A 285 15.20 -24.86 5.68
C ALA A 285 14.89 -23.43 6.14
N ALA A 286 15.13 -23.15 7.41
CA ALA A 286 14.88 -21.88 8.06
C ALA A 286 15.99 -21.55 9.08
N ILE A 287 16.15 -20.27 9.39
CA ILE A 287 16.94 -19.83 10.54
C ILE A 287 15.98 -19.62 11.71
N ASN A 288 16.31 -20.20 12.85
CA ASN A 288 15.55 -19.98 14.08
C ASN A 288 16.14 -18.78 14.85
N ILE A 289 15.31 -17.76 15.04
CA ILE A 289 15.66 -16.56 15.82
C ILE A 289 14.67 -16.47 16.98
N TYR A 290 15.09 -16.77 18.18
CA TYR A 290 14.26 -16.72 19.39
C TYR A 290 12.96 -17.55 19.28
N GLY A 291 13.03 -18.74 18.67
CA GLY A 291 11.86 -19.60 18.42
C GLY A 291 11.08 -19.28 17.15
N ILE A 292 11.44 -18.22 16.42
CA ILE A 292 10.80 -17.80 15.17
C ILE A 292 11.55 -18.41 13.99
N HIS A 293 10.83 -19.16 13.16
CA HIS A 293 11.38 -19.75 11.95
C HIS A 293 11.31 -18.74 10.79
N VAL A 294 12.47 -18.27 10.32
CA VAL A 294 12.59 -17.39 9.16
C VAL A 294 13.13 -18.21 7.99
N ASP A 295 12.29 -18.49 7.02
CA ASP A 295 12.62 -19.34 5.87
C ASP A 295 13.68 -18.70 4.97
N TYR A 296 14.57 -19.51 4.39
CA TYR A 296 15.61 -19.05 3.47
C TYR A 296 15.05 -18.25 2.27
N PRO A 297 13.92 -18.62 1.62
CA PRO A 297 13.32 -17.83 0.57
C PRO A 297 12.99 -16.39 0.99
N ASN A 298 12.49 -16.19 2.22
CA ASN A 298 12.24 -14.86 2.79
C ASN A 298 13.53 -14.06 2.94
N ILE A 299 14.58 -14.68 3.48
CA ILE A 299 15.88 -14.03 3.70
C ILE A 299 16.49 -13.61 2.36
N VAL A 300 16.53 -14.53 1.38
CA VAL A 300 17.09 -14.26 0.05
C VAL A 300 16.28 -13.19 -0.69
N ARG A 301 14.96 -13.20 -0.55
CA ARG A 301 14.09 -12.14 -1.09
C ARG A 301 14.45 -10.78 -0.50
N VAL A 302 14.53 -10.66 0.81
CA VAL A 302 14.87 -9.39 1.49
C VAL A 302 16.24 -8.88 1.06
N ILE A 303 17.27 -9.74 1.07
CA ILE A 303 18.63 -9.37 0.65
C ILE A 303 18.67 -9.01 -0.83
N GLY A 304 18.00 -9.78 -1.68
CA GLY A 304 17.91 -9.51 -3.12
C GLY A 304 17.26 -8.16 -3.43
N LEU A 305 16.15 -7.85 -2.78
CA LEU A 305 15.46 -6.57 -2.94
C LEU A 305 16.31 -5.38 -2.47
N LEU A 306 16.99 -5.49 -1.33
CA LEU A 306 17.93 -4.47 -0.84
C LEU A 306 19.10 -4.30 -1.81
N GLY A 307 19.64 -5.40 -2.36
CA GLY A 307 20.71 -5.37 -3.36
C GLY A 307 20.28 -4.64 -4.64
N LEU A 308 19.06 -4.89 -5.13
CA LEU A 308 18.50 -4.21 -6.31
C LEU A 308 18.28 -2.71 -6.05
N ALA A 309 17.78 -2.35 -4.87
CA ALA A 309 17.66 -0.94 -4.47
C ALA A 309 19.04 -0.25 -4.41
N ALA A 310 20.05 -0.91 -3.84
CA ALA A 310 21.41 -0.41 -3.80
C ALA A 310 22.01 -0.24 -5.20
N LEU A 311 21.83 -1.22 -6.10
CA LEU A 311 22.24 -1.12 -7.50
C LEU A 311 21.58 0.07 -8.20
N SER A 312 20.27 0.26 -7.98
CA SER A 312 19.56 1.43 -8.51
C SER A 312 20.18 2.74 -8.00
N LEU A 313 20.52 2.83 -6.72
CA LEU A 313 21.13 4.05 -6.15
C LEU A 313 22.52 4.34 -6.69
N ILE A 314 23.31 3.31 -6.91
CA ILE A 314 24.70 3.43 -7.38
C ILE A 314 24.75 3.74 -8.88
N LEU A 315 23.95 3.05 -9.67
CA LEU A 315 24.06 3.07 -11.14
C LEU A 315 23.16 4.12 -11.79
N THR A 316 22.12 4.65 -11.10
CA THR A 316 21.25 5.66 -11.67
C THR A 316 21.84 7.06 -11.54
N PRO A 317 21.98 7.82 -12.64
CA PRO A 317 22.41 9.22 -12.58
C PRO A 317 21.49 10.05 -11.68
N ILE A 318 22.08 10.87 -10.79
CA ILE A 318 21.33 11.66 -9.82
C ILE A 318 20.34 12.62 -10.49
N ALA A 319 20.67 13.15 -11.66
CA ALA A 319 19.83 14.05 -12.45
C ALA A 319 18.46 13.42 -12.83
N LEU A 320 18.34 12.09 -12.90
CA LEU A 320 17.06 11.44 -13.15
C LEU A 320 16.17 11.50 -11.90
N ARG A 321 16.75 11.35 -10.72
CA ARG A 321 16.03 11.45 -9.44
C ARG A 321 15.65 12.90 -9.13
N GLU A 322 16.57 13.84 -9.39
CA GLU A 322 16.30 15.27 -9.27
C GLU A 322 15.18 15.72 -10.24
N GLY A 323 15.17 15.19 -11.46
CA GLY A 323 14.09 15.45 -12.42
C GLY A 323 12.71 14.91 -12.01
N ASN A 324 12.69 13.96 -11.07
CA ASN A 324 11.48 13.45 -10.41
C ASN A 324 11.23 14.13 -9.05
N ASP A 325 12.05 15.10 -8.61
CA ASP A 325 12.03 15.66 -7.24
C ASP A 325 11.97 14.55 -6.18
N PHE A 326 12.78 13.51 -6.37
CA PHE A 326 12.80 12.35 -5.51
C PHE A 326 13.30 12.72 -4.11
N THR A 327 12.52 12.39 -3.09
CA THR A 327 12.88 12.59 -1.67
C THR A 327 12.65 11.30 -0.87
N TRP A 328 13.30 11.19 0.27
CA TRP A 328 13.13 10.04 1.19
C TRP A 328 11.95 10.20 2.16
N GLY A 329 11.30 11.37 2.18
CA GLY A 329 10.21 11.68 3.10
C GLY A 329 9.10 10.63 3.10
N PRO A 330 8.47 10.35 1.95
CA PRO A 330 7.33 9.42 1.88
C PRO A 330 7.65 8.01 2.40
N ILE A 331 8.76 7.42 1.97
CA ILE A 331 9.11 6.06 2.41
C ILE A 331 9.53 6.01 3.89
N ALA A 332 10.16 7.08 4.41
CA ALA A 332 10.51 7.17 5.82
C ALA A 332 9.26 7.32 6.72
N GLU A 333 8.23 8.03 6.23
CA GLU A 333 6.95 8.13 6.92
C GLU A 333 6.26 6.78 6.99
N VAL A 334 6.12 6.11 5.86
CA VAL A 334 5.55 4.75 5.77
C VAL A 334 6.30 3.80 6.71
N ALA A 335 7.64 3.79 6.67
CA ALA A 335 8.43 2.90 7.54
C ALA A 335 8.13 3.10 9.03
N LYS A 336 8.08 4.36 9.50
CA LYS A 336 7.84 4.65 10.91
C LYS A 336 6.41 4.34 11.36
N LEU A 337 5.42 4.64 10.52
CA LEU A 337 4.02 4.39 10.84
C LEU A 337 3.72 2.88 10.85
N PHE A 338 4.16 2.16 9.85
CA PHE A 338 3.92 0.72 9.77
C PHE A 338 4.64 -0.08 10.85
N ALA A 339 5.80 0.37 11.35
CA ALA A 339 6.44 -0.26 12.50
C ALA A 339 5.49 -0.27 13.72
N GLY A 340 4.83 0.84 14.02
CA GLY A 340 3.85 0.89 15.11
C GLY A 340 2.56 0.12 14.80
N ILE A 341 2.07 0.19 13.55
CA ILE A 341 0.88 -0.56 13.12
C ILE A 341 1.09 -2.07 13.32
N PHE A 342 2.20 -2.62 12.82
CA PHE A 342 2.49 -4.05 12.93
C PHE A 342 2.67 -4.51 14.39
N VAL A 343 3.23 -3.67 15.25
CA VAL A 343 3.35 -3.98 16.67
C VAL A 343 1.98 -3.95 17.36
N THR A 344 1.20 -2.91 17.15
CA THR A 344 -0.07 -2.70 17.86
C THR A 344 -1.21 -3.58 17.35
N ILE A 345 -1.13 -4.15 16.13
CA ILE A 345 -2.16 -5.05 15.57
C ILE A 345 -2.10 -6.47 16.17
N VAL A 346 -1.00 -6.86 16.82
CA VAL A 346 -0.79 -8.22 17.37
C VAL A 346 -1.98 -8.71 18.21
N PRO A 347 -2.42 -7.99 19.26
CA PRO A 347 -3.55 -8.44 20.07
C PRO A 347 -4.87 -8.47 19.29
N VAL A 348 -5.05 -7.60 18.30
CA VAL A 348 -6.24 -7.55 17.45
C VAL A 348 -6.35 -8.84 16.62
N ILE A 349 -5.25 -9.24 15.99
CA ILE A 349 -5.19 -10.49 15.21
C ILE A 349 -5.43 -11.70 16.13
N ALA A 350 -4.84 -11.73 17.32
CA ALA A 350 -5.06 -12.82 18.27
C ALA A 350 -6.54 -12.93 18.67
N MET A 351 -7.19 -11.80 19.02
CA MET A 351 -8.64 -11.77 19.36
C MET A 351 -9.54 -12.20 18.19
N LEU A 352 -9.20 -11.81 16.94
CA LEU A 352 -9.94 -12.24 15.74
C LEU A 352 -9.80 -13.76 15.50
N LYS A 353 -8.59 -14.29 15.66
CA LYS A 353 -8.33 -15.73 15.53
C LYS A 353 -9.03 -16.59 16.59
N ALA A 354 -9.34 -16.01 17.75
CA ALA A 354 -10.14 -16.67 18.79
C ALA A 354 -11.63 -16.87 18.39
N GLY A 355 -12.06 -16.31 17.26
CA GLY A 355 -13.40 -16.53 16.71
C GLY A 355 -14.51 -16.06 17.65
N GLU A 356 -15.51 -16.92 17.86
CA GLU A 356 -16.66 -16.64 18.74
C GLU A 356 -16.26 -16.46 20.21
N HIS A 357 -15.10 -16.96 20.62
CA HIS A 357 -14.57 -16.82 21.97
C HIS A 357 -13.73 -15.55 22.15
N GLY A 358 -13.46 -14.82 21.08
CA GLY A 358 -12.67 -13.60 21.08
C GLY A 358 -13.52 -12.35 21.32
N ALA A 359 -12.87 -11.27 21.77
CA ALA A 359 -13.52 -9.99 22.01
C ALA A 359 -14.15 -9.35 20.76
N PHE A 360 -13.79 -9.80 19.55
CA PHE A 360 -14.33 -9.34 18.26
C PHE A 360 -15.43 -10.25 17.67
N ALA A 361 -16.00 -11.16 18.45
CA ALA A 361 -17.15 -11.97 18.01
C ALA A 361 -18.31 -11.15 17.38
N PRO A 362 -18.66 -9.93 17.85
CA PRO A 362 -19.67 -9.11 17.19
C PRO A 362 -19.28 -8.66 15.76
N VAL A 363 -17.99 -8.45 15.49
CA VAL A 363 -17.49 -8.10 14.14
C VAL A 363 -17.63 -9.30 13.21
N LEU A 364 -17.32 -10.50 13.70
CA LEU A 364 -17.49 -11.75 12.96
C LEU A 364 -18.97 -12.01 12.66
N ALA A 365 -19.85 -11.81 13.63
CA ALA A 365 -21.29 -11.92 13.42
C ALA A 365 -21.83 -10.97 12.35
N ALA A 366 -21.25 -9.75 12.22
CA ALA A 366 -21.66 -8.78 11.22
C ALA A 366 -21.30 -9.18 9.77
N VAL A 367 -20.30 -10.05 9.60
CA VAL A 367 -19.86 -10.55 8.28
C VAL A 367 -20.28 -11.99 8.00
N THR A 368 -21.13 -12.56 8.84
CA THR A 368 -21.63 -13.94 8.73
C THR A 368 -23.14 -13.95 8.53
N ASN A 369 -23.61 -14.74 7.57
CA ASN A 369 -25.04 -14.95 7.31
C ASN A 369 -25.67 -15.85 8.40
N ALA A 370 -26.99 -15.90 8.45
CA ALA A 370 -27.73 -16.71 9.43
C ALA A 370 -27.46 -18.23 9.31
N ASP A 371 -27.02 -18.71 8.15
CA ASP A 371 -26.63 -20.10 7.89
C ASP A 371 -25.16 -20.42 8.23
N GLY A 372 -24.42 -19.43 8.77
CA GLY A 372 -22.99 -19.56 9.09
C GLY A 372 -22.05 -19.30 7.92
N SER A 373 -22.55 -19.06 6.72
CA SER A 373 -21.72 -18.74 5.55
C SER A 373 -21.22 -17.29 5.60
N PRO A 374 -20.05 -16.95 4.99
CA PRO A 374 -19.58 -15.57 4.91
C PRO A 374 -20.50 -14.69 4.06
N ASN A 375 -20.80 -13.50 4.55
CA ASN A 375 -21.50 -12.47 3.77
C ASN A 375 -20.48 -11.64 2.99
N ASN A 376 -20.27 -11.98 1.72
CA ASN A 376 -19.23 -11.34 0.88
C ASN A 376 -19.50 -9.86 0.65
N ALA A 377 -20.77 -9.45 0.53
CA ALA A 377 -21.11 -8.03 0.43
C ALA A 377 -20.71 -7.27 1.70
N MET A 378 -20.96 -7.83 2.89
CA MET A 378 -20.55 -7.21 4.15
C MET A 378 -19.02 -7.19 4.30
N TYR A 379 -18.32 -8.27 3.92
CA TYR A 379 -16.85 -8.26 3.86
C TYR A 379 -16.32 -7.14 2.96
N PHE A 380 -16.90 -6.96 1.76
CA PHE A 380 -16.49 -5.90 0.84
C PHE A 380 -16.71 -4.50 1.43
N TRP A 381 -17.92 -4.23 1.95
CA TRP A 381 -18.27 -2.89 2.43
C TRP A 381 -17.65 -2.54 3.77
N LEU A 382 -17.53 -3.47 4.71
CA LEU A 382 -16.89 -3.20 6.00
C LEU A 382 -15.37 -3.04 5.84
N THR A 383 -14.72 -3.92 5.05
CA THR A 383 -13.30 -3.76 4.71
C THR A 383 -13.08 -2.43 4.02
N GLY A 384 -13.88 -2.12 3.00
CA GLY A 384 -13.75 -0.90 2.23
C GLY A 384 -14.09 0.36 3.03
N GLY A 385 -15.12 0.30 3.88
CA GLY A 385 -15.50 1.38 4.77
C GLY A 385 -14.35 1.75 5.73
N LEU A 386 -13.75 0.74 6.35
CA LEU A 386 -12.57 0.97 7.19
C LEU A 386 -11.38 1.48 6.36
N SER A 387 -11.10 0.87 5.20
CA SER A 387 -10.01 1.28 4.31
C SER A 387 -10.15 2.73 3.83
N SER A 388 -11.36 3.25 3.76
CA SER A 388 -11.60 4.64 3.37
C SER A 388 -11.06 5.66 4.37
N PHE A 389 -11.00 5.30 5.65
CA PHE A 389 -10.59 6.22 6.74
C PHE A 389 -9.33 5.79 7.47
N LEU A 390 -9.00 4.50 7.37
CA LEU A 390 -7.77 3.92 7.89
C LEU A 390 -6.93 3.44 6.73
N ASP A 391 -5.63 3.26 6.93
CA ASP A 391 -4.78 2.69 5.87
C ASP A 391 -5.29 1.31 5.44
N ASN A 392 -5.25 1.05 4.14
CA ASN A 392 -5.81 -0.16 3.52
C ASN A 392 -5.11 -1.46 3.95
N ALA A 393 -3.84 -1.41 4.27
CA ALA A 393 -3.05 -2.59 4.60
C ALA A 393 -3.42 -3.20 5.96
N PRO A 394 -3.49 -2.45 7.09
CA PRO A 394 -3.97 -3.00 8.35
C PRO A 394 -5.43 -3.45 8.28
N THR A 395 -6.26 -2.74 7.53
CA THR A 395 -7.65 -3.11 7.31
C THR A 395 -7.78 -4.48 6.64
N TYR A 396 -6.98 -4.73 5.62
CA TYR A 396 -6.92 -6.05 4.97
C TYR A 396 -6.57 -7.15 5.95
N LEU A 397 -5.55 -6.96 6.79
CA LEU A 397 -5.14 -7.96 7.79
C LEU A 397 -6.24 -8.26 8.80
N VAL A 398 -6.98 -7.26 9.23
CA VAL A 398 -8.12 -7.43 10.15
C VAL A 398 -9.16 -8.38 9.53
N PHE A 399 -9.62 -8.10 8.31
CA PHE A 399 -10.66 -8.91 7.68
C PHE A 399 -10.14 -10.23 7.12
N PHE A 400 -8.88 -10.33 6.71
CA PHE A 400 -8.23 -11.60 6.38
C PHE A 400 -8.25 -12.56 7.57
N ASN A 401 -7.92 -12.09 8.76
CA ASN A 401 -7.95 -12.91 9.97
C ASN A 401 -9.40 -13.12 10.49
N ALA A 402 -10.32 -12.18 10.30
CA ALA A 402 -11.74 -12.36 10.58
C ALA A 402 -12.36 -13.48 9.73
N ALA A 403 -11.86 -13.70 8.52
CA ALA A 403 -12.26 -14.80 7.63
C ALA A 403 -11.48 -16.11 7.90
N GLY A 404 -10.84 -16.24 9.06
CA GLY A 404 -10.13 -17.43 9.52
C GLY A 404 -8.61 -17.38 9.34
N GLY A 405 -8.06 -16.52 8.49
CA GLY A 405 -6.62 -16.29 8.33
C GLY A 405 -5.83 -17.41 7.67
N ASP A 406 -6.48 -18.50 7.24
CA ASP A 406 -5.85 -19.58 6.48
C ASP A 406 -5.85 -19.28 4.99
N PRO A 407 -4.68 -19.06 4.36
CA PRO A 407 -4.60 -18.68 2.96
C PRO A 407 -5.13 -19.76 2.01
N GLN A 408 -4.95 -21.06 2.35
CA GLN A 408 -5.40 -22.16 1.49
C GLN A 408 -6.94 -22.23 1.48
N HIS A 409 -7.56 -22.08 2.64
CA HIS A 409 -9.00 -22.03 2.77
C HIS A 409 -9.59 -20.79 2.08
N LEU A 410 -8.94 -19.65 2.26
CA LEU A 410 -9.35 -18.38 1.66
C LEU A 410 -9.19 -18.34 0.14
N MET A 411 -8.14 -18.97 -0.43
CA MET A 411 -7.96 -19.06 -1.88
C MET A 411 -8.88 -20.08 -2.55
N GLY A 412 -9.33 -21.10 -1.80
CA GLY A 412 -10.17 -22.19 -2.27
C GLY A 412 -11.66 -21.96 -1.95
N PRO A 413 -12.20 -22.60 -0.88
CA PRO A 413 -13.64 -22.51 -0.55
C PRO A 413 -14.15 -21.09 -0.31
N LEU A 414 -13.32 -20.19 0.20
CA LEU A 414 -13.66 -18.79 0.50
C LEU A 414 -13.07 -17.80 -0.51
N ALA A 415 -12.83 -18.22 -1.76
CA ALA A 415 -12.24 -17.36 -2.79
C ALA A 415 -13.04 -16.07 -3.02
N ALA A 416 -14.38 -16.14 -3.00
CA ALA A 416 -15.23 -14.95 -3.13
C ALA A 416 -15.07 -13.99 -1.94
N THR A 417 -14.91 -14.51 -0.71
CA THR A 417 -14.68 -13.73 0.49
C THR A 417 -13.32 -13.02 0.43
N LEU A 418 -12.26 -13.75 0.06
CA LEU A 418 -10.93 -13.15 -0.11
C LEU A 418 -10.92 -12.08 -1.21
N ALA A 419 -11.67 -12.30 -2.31
CA ALA A 419 -11.82 -11.31 -3.37
C ALA A 419 -12.58 -10.07 -2.88
N ALA A 420 -13.62 -10.24 -2.05
CA ALA A 420 -14.35 -9.15 -1.43
C ALA A 420 -13.47 -8.31 -0.48
N ILE A 421 -12.70 -8.96 0.38
CA ILE A 421 -11.73 -8.32 1.28
C ILE A 421 -10.66 -7.55 0.47
N SER A 422 -10.08 -8.21 -0.53
CA SER A 422 -9.01 -7.64 -1.36
C SER A 422 -9.50 -6.43 -2.16
N ALA A 423 -10.66 -6.56 -2.83
CA ALA A 423 -11.27 -5.47 -3.58
C ALA A 423 -11.72 -4.33 -2.66
N GLY A 424 -12.35 -4.63 -1.52
CA GLY A 424 -12.76 -3.64 -0.55
C GLY A 424 -11.57 -2.82 -0.03
N ALA A 425 -10.51 -3.50 0.40
CA ALA A 425 -9.30 -2.85 0.91
C ALA A 425 -8.66 -1.92 -0.13
N VAL A 426 -8.44 -2.42 -1.37
CA VAL A 426 -7.72 -1.66 -2.40
C VAL A 426 -8.61 -0.59 -3.04
N PHE A 427 -9.84 -0.92 -3.45
CA PHE A 427 -10.68 0.00 -4.20
C PHE A 427 -11.17 1.16 -3.35
N MET A 428 -11.64 0.88 -2.13
CA MET A 428 -12.23 1.91 -1.28
C MET A 428 -11.17 2.74 -0.53
N GLY A 429 -9.89 2.36 -0.55
CA GLY A 429 -8.78 3.24 -0.19
C GLY A 429 -8.77 4.54 -1.01
N ALA A 430 -9.36 4.52 -2.20
CA ALA A 430 -9.55 5.70 -3.04
C ALA A 430 -10.57 6.73 -2.51
N ASN A 431 -11.43 6.37 -1.54
CA ASN A 431 -12.55 7.21 -1.11
C ASN A 431 -12.13 8.48 -0.39
N THR A 432 -10.95 8.50 0.21
CA THR A 432 -10.42 9.66 0.95
C THR A 432 -8.93 9.86 0.67
N TYR A 433 -8.40 11.01 1.09
CA TYR A 433 -6.95 11.26 0.99
C TYR A 433 -6.11 10.41 1.94
N ILE A 434 -6.69 9.87 3.00
CA ILE A 434 -5.99 9.11 4.04
C ILE A 434 -6.17 7.59 3.92
N GLY A 435 -7.04 7.12 3.02
CA GLY A 435 -7.31 5.69 2.84
C GLY A 435 -6.16 4.91 2.19
N ASN A 436 -5.21 5.59 1.53
CA ASN A 436 -3.98 5.01 1.00
C ASN A 436 -2.87 6.08 0.94
N ALA A 437 -1.64 5.71 1.28
CA ALA A 437 -0.51 6.63 1.33
C ALA A 437 -0.27 7.47 0.04
N PRO A 438 -0.34 6.91 -1.18
CA PRO A 438 -0.16 7.70 -2.40
C PRO A 438 -1.22 8.79 -2.61
N ASN A 439 -2.42 8.70 -2.03
CA ASN A 439 -3.48 9.68 -2.20
C ASN A 439 -3.06 11.06 -1.65
N PHE A 440 -2.57 11.06 -0.41
CA PHE A 440 -2.12 12.29 0.26
C PHE A 440 -0.87 12.87 -0.42
N MET A 441 0.05 12.01 -0.83
CA MET A 441 1.25 12.40 -1.57
C MET A 441 0.89 13.09 -2.90
N VAL A 442 -0.01 12.50 -3.69
CA VAL A 442 -0.48 13.06 -4.97
C VAL A 442 -1.17 14.40 -4.76
N LYS A 443 -2.02 14.51 -3.71
CA LYS A 443 -2.66 15.77 -3.32
C LYS A 443 -1.60 16.84 -3.02
N ALA A 444 -0.62 16.54 -2.17
CA ALA A 444 0.43 17.49 -1.78
C ALA A 444 1.25 17.98 -3.00
N ILE A 445 1.67 17.07 -3.89
CA ILE A 445 2.39 17.41 -5.12
C ILE A 445 1.53 18.29 -6.04
N ALA A 446 0.23 18.02 -6.14
CA ALA A 446 -0.68 18.81 -6.97
C ALA A 446 -0.88 20.23 -6.42
N GLU A 447 -1.01 20.37 -5.09
CA GLU A 447 -1.12 21.67 -4.41
C GLU A 447 0.17 22.49 -4.55
N GLU A 448 1.33 21.86 -4.41
CA GLU A 448 2.64 22.49 -4.65
C GLU A 448 2.76 23.00 -6.11
N ALA A 449 2.21 22.27 -7.07
CA ALA A 449 2.14 22.67 -8.47
C ALA A 449 1.03 23.70 -8.77
N GLY A 450 0.31 24.20 -7.76
CA GLY A 450 -0.71 25.23 -7.87
C GLY A 450 -2.13 24.77 -8.18
N VAL A 451 -2.39 23.47 -8.17
CA VAL A 451 -3.76 22.92 -8.31
C VAL A 451 -4.51 23.08 -6.99
N LYS A 452 -5.63 23.78 -7.01
CA LYS A 452 -6.49 23.96 -5.83
C LYS A 452 -7.29 22.69 -5.54
N MET A 453 -6.68 21.74 -4.87
CA MET A 453 -7.34 20.49 -4.54
C MET A 453 -8.53 20.67 -3.60
N PRO A 454 -9.58 19.82 -3.70
CA PRO A 454 -10.73 19.88 -2.79
C PRO A 454 -10.30 19.67 -1.34
N SER A 455 -11.06 20.25 -0.40
CA SER A 455 -10.94 19.88 1.01
C SER A 455 -11.20 18.37 1.19
N PHE A 456 -10.91 17.85 2.37
CA PHE A 456 -11.14 16.43 2.70
C PHE A 456 -12.59 15.97 2.38
N PHE A 457 -13.58 16.72 2.86
CA PHE A 457 -14.99 16.43 2.57
C PHE A 457 -15.38 16.73 1.11
N GLY A 458 -14.75 17.73 0.50
CA GLY A 458 -14.95 18.01 -0.92
C GLY A 458 -14.49 16.88 -1.82
N TYR A 459 -13.37 16.23 -1.48
CA TYR A 459 -12.88 15.03 -2.17
C TYR A 459 -13.81 13.83 -1.96
N MET A 460 -14.31 13.63 -0.75
CA MET A 460 -15.32 12.60 -0.49
C MET A 460 -16.58 12.79 -1.35
N GLY A 461 -16.97 14.03 -1.64
CA GLY A 461 -18.06 14.32 -2.58
C GLY A 461 -17.79 13.74 -3.97
N TRP A 462 -16.55 13.82 -4.49
CA TRP A 462 -16.14 13.16 -5.74
C TRP A 462 -16.25 11.64 -5.62
N SER A 463 -15.77 11.07 -4.52
CA SER A 463 -15.83 9.63 -4.28
C SER A 463 -17.28 9.11 -4.22
N ILE A 464 -18.16 9.83 -3.54
CA ILE A 464 -19.59 9.48 -3.45
C ILE A 464 -20.23 9.47 -4.84
N VAL A 465 -19.93 10.45 -5.68
CA VAL A 465 -20.55 10.57 -7.02
C VAL A 465 -19.99 9.52 -7.99
N PHE A 466 -18.69 9.24 -7.96
CA PHE A 466 -18.03 8.43 -9.00
C PHE A 466 -17.64 7.02 -8.55
N LEU A 467 -17.18 6.85 -7.31
CA LEU A 467 -16.73 5.55 -6.84
C LEU A 467 -17.84 4.70 -6.23
N LEU A 468 -18.69 5.26 -5.35
CA LEU A 468 -19.73 4.46 -4.70
C LEU A 468 -20.70 3.79 -5.67
N PRO A 469 -21.14 4.42 -6.78
CA PRO A 469 -21.94 3.71 -7.78
C PRO A 469 -21.20 2.54 -8.44
N CYS A 470 -19.89 2.68 -8.70
CA CYS A 470 -19.07 1.59 -9.21
C CYS A 470 -18.99 0.43 -8.20
N PHE A 471 -18.81 0.76 -6.91
CA PHE A 471 -18.73 -0.26 -5.85
C PHE A 471 -20.06 -0.95 -5.59
N ALA A 472 -21.17 -0.22 -5.67
CA ALA A 472 -22.50 -0.83 -5.63
C ALA A 472 -22.69 -1.81 -6.80
N LEU A 473 -22.27 -1.44 -8.01
CA LEU A 473 -22.31 -2.32 -9.17
C LEU A 473 -21.44 -3.57 -8.98
N VAL A 474 -20.20 -3.40 -8.46
CA VAL A 474 -19.32 -4.54 -8.13
C VAL A 474 -19.97 -5.46 -7.10
N THR A 475 -20.63 -4.90 -6.08
CA THR A 475 -21.35 -5.70 -5.08
C THR A 475 -22.44 -6.55 -5.72
N LEU A 476 -23.29 -5.91 -6.54
CA LEU A 476 -24.43 -6.60 -7.20
C LEU A 476 -23.99 -7.70 -8.17
N LEU A 477 -22.85 -7.51 -8.85
CA LEU A 477 -22.37 -8.46 -9.86
C LEU A 477 -21.54 -9.60 -9.28
N TYR A 478 -20.84 -9.39 -8.15
CA TYR A 478 -19.82 -10.33 -7.70
C TYR A 478 -19.92 -10.76 -6.23
N PHE A 479 -20.66 -10.04 -5.38
CA PHE A 479 -20.65 -10.27 -3.93
C PHE A 479 -22.05 -10.34 -3.30
N ALA A 480 -23.12 -10.09 -4.09
CA ALA A 480 -24.52 -10.23 -3.64
C ALA A 480 -24.99 -11.68 -3.66
#